data_bcd751a0573ce8cb17af8100b6f4ddd5
#
_entry.id   bcd751a0573ce8cb17af8100b6f4ddd5
#
_cell.length_a   1.000
_cell.length_b   1.000
_cell.length_c   1.000
_cell.angle_alpha   90.00
_cell.angle_beta   90.00
_cell.angle_gamma   90.00
#
_symmetry.space_group_name_H-M   'P 1'
#
loop_
_entity.id
_entity.type
_entity.pdbx_description
1 polymer ?
#
loop_
_entity_poly.entity_id
_entity_poly.type
_entity_poly.pdbx_seq_one_letter_code
_entity_poly.pdbx_strand_id
1 'polypeptide(L)'
;MEAAMARIIQPMPDQPQPKQINFTIVPDESPEVPRTYSNFCSIAHTPFDFTLTFCEVMPLSDKEIKDAESEHVVRAPIRAKIVVPVQFVPNLIAAMQEHWRVFSESYSNVGWNKGPGPVH
;
A
#
# COMPACT_ATOMS: atom_id res chain seq x y z
N MET A 1 -22.97 0.13 38.08
CA MET A 1 -21.74 0.52 37.33
C MET A 1 -21.94 0.37 35.82
N GLU A 2 -22.20 -0.84 35.37
CA GLU A 2 -22.42 -1.09 33.96
C GLU A 2 -23.64 -0.35 33.41
N ALA A 3 -24.71 -0.26 34.17
CA ALA A 3 -25.91 0.45 33.74
C ALA A 3 -25.63 1.94 33.50
N ALA A 4 -24.78 2.55 34.33
CA ALA A 4 -24.41 3.97 34.15
C ALA A 4 -23.56 4.16 32.90
N MET A 5 -22.63 3.27 32.62
CA MET A 5 -21.81 3.35 31.41
C MET A 5 -22.66 3.12 30.16
N ALA A 6 -23.60 2.20 30.21
CA ALA A 6 -24.51 1.97 29.09
C ALA A 6 -25.34 3.21 28.78
N ARG A 7 -25.76 3.94 29.80
CA ARG A 7 -26.48 5.19 29.56
C ARG A 7 -25.63 6.27 28.93
N ILE A 8 -24.36 6.32 29.29
CA ILE A 8 -23.44 7.30 28.71
C ILE A 8 -23.25 7.04 27.24
N ILE A 9 -23.18 5.77 26.84
CA ILE A 9 -22.93 5.36 25.47
C ILE A 9 -24.18 5.49 24.62
N GLN A 10 -25.36 5.25 25.20
CA GLN A 10 -26.60 5.26 24.44
C GLN A 10 -27.03 6.70 24.15
N PRO A 11 -27.55 6.94 22.93
CA PRO A 11 -28.10 8.25 22.62
C PRO A 11 -29.33 8.54 23.46
N MET A 12 -29.56 9.81 23.74
CA MET A 12 -30.73 10.24 24.46
C MET A 12 -32.02 9.88 23.71
N PRO A 13 -33.10 9.49 24.37
CA PRO A 13 -34.32 9.10 23.66
C PRO A 13 -34.92 10.18 22.80
N ASP A 14 -34.75 11.43 23.18
CA ASP A 14 -35.30 12.58 22.46
C ASP A 14 -34.34 13.11 21.38
N GLN A 15 -33.18 12.54 21.25
CA GLN A 15 -32.23 12.91 20.21
C GLN A 15 -32.45 12.04 18.97
N PRO A 16 -32.42 12.64 17.77
CA PRO A 16 -32.49 11.83 16.57
C PRO A 16 -31.29 10.92 16.47
N GLN A 17 -31.53 9.68 16.07
CA GLN A 17 -30.47 8.76 15.80
C GLN A 17 -29.63 9.26 14.63
N PRO A 18 -28.30 9.18 14.70
CA PRO A 18 -27.48 9.54 13.54
C PRO A 18 -27.87 8.67 12.37
N LYS A 19 -28.13 9.31 11.25
CA LYS A 19 -28.42 8.57 10.03
C LYS A 19 -27.17 7.90 9.56
N GLN A 20 -27.29 6.62 9.23
CA GLN A 20 -26.20 5.93 8.58
C GLN A 20 -26.08 6.43 7.16
N ILE A 21 -24.99 7.10 6.88
CA ILE A 21 -24.71 7.64 5.54
C ILE A 21 -23.66 6.74 4.92
N ASN A 22 -24.00 6.19 3.76
CA ASN A 22 -23.06 5.38 2.99
C ASN A 22 -22.36 6.25 1.97
N PHE A 23 -21.05 6.21 2.00
CA PHE A 23 -20.22 6.96 1.06
C PHE A 23 -19.48 5.98 0.16
N THR A 24 -19.37 6.33 -1.10
CA THR A 24 -18.44 5.69 -2.01
C THR A 24 -17.29 6.64 -2.23
N ILE A 25 -16.08 6.17 -2.01
CA ILE A 25 -14.88 6.98 -2.21
C ILE A 25 -14.41 6.76 -3.64
N VAL A 26 -14.37 7.85 -4.39
CA VAL A 26 -13.93 7.84 -5.78
C VAL A 26 -12.69 8.72 -5.88
N PRO A 27 -11.59 8.21 -6.46
CA PRO A 27 -10.43 9.06 -6.65
C PRO A 27 -10.77 10.27 -7.53
N ASP A 28 -10.31 11.42 -7.10
CA ASP A 28 -10.46 12.66 -7.84
C ASP A 28 -9.15 12.96 -8.57
N GLU A 29 -9.19 12.97 -9.90
CA GLU A 29 -8.02 13.19 -10.73
C GLU A 29 -7.72 14.66 -11.00
N SER A 30 -8.45 15.56 -10.38
CA SER A 30 -8.21 16.99 -10.47
C SER A 30 -7.72 17.51 -9.11
N PRO A 31 -6.51 18.06 -9.01
CA PRO A 31 -5.52 18.26 -10.08
C PRO A 31 -4.89 16.97 -10.57
N GLU A 32 -4.37 17.01 -11.77
CA GLU A 32 -3.68 15.88 -12.36
C GLU A 32 -2.45 15.49 -11.56
N VAL A 33 -2.32 14.22 -11.28
CA VAL A 33 -1.20 13.68 -10.51
C VAL A 33 -0.33 12.82 -11.44
N PRO A 34 0.98 13.06 -11.49
CA PRO A 34 1.87 12.27 -12.34
C PRO A 34 1.88 10.81 -11.92
N ARG A 35 1.94 9.92 -12.90
CA ARG A 35 2.16 8.51 -12.66
C ARG A 35 3.63 8.28 -12.40
N THR A 36 3.95 7.55 -11.35
CA THR A 36 5.32 7.29 -10.94
C THR A 36 5.59 5.81 -10.99
N TYR A 37 6.66 5.43 -11.68
CA TYR A 37 7.09 4.04 -11.75
C TYR A 37 7.96 3.69 -10.55
N SER A 38 7.77 2.51 -10.01
CA SER A 38 8.60 1.96 -8.94
C SER A 38 8.64 0.45 -9.07
N ASN A 39 9.79 -0.12 -8.83
CA ASN A 39 9.98 -1.57 -8.86
C ASN A 39 10.57 -2.12 -7.56
N PHE A 40 10.67 -1.28 -6.54
CA PHE A 40 11.13 -1.68 -5.22
C PHE A 40 10.42 -0.83 -4.18
N CYS A 41 10.03 -1.45 -3.08
CA CYS A 41 9.41 -0.75 -1.97
C CYS A 41 10.05 -1.19 -0.65
N SER A 42 10.58 -0.23 0.08
CA SER A 42 11.04 -0.45 1.45
C SER A 42 9.94 -0.04 2.40
N ILE A 43 9.73 -0.82 3.44
CA ILE A 43 8.64 -0.58 4.40
C ILE A 43 9.23 -0.45 5.78
N ALA A 44 8.85 0.62 6.47
CA ALA A 44 9.17 0.83 7.87
C ALA A 44 7.88 1.14 8.62
N HIS A 45 7.87 0.92 9.92
CA HIS A 45 6.67 1.18 10.71
C HIS A 45 7.00 1.70 12.09
N THR A 46 6.05 2.41 12.65
CA THR A 46 5.96 2.78 14.06
C THR A 46 4.69 2.14 14.62
N PRO A 47 4.39 2.30 15.92
CA PRO A 47 3.10 1.84 16.44
C PRO A 47 1.89 2.55 15.83
N PHE A 48 2.09 3.64 15.09
CA PHE A 48 1.01 4.48 14.60
C PHE A 48 0.84 4.47 13.08
N ASP A 49 1.93 4.23 12.34
CA ASP A 49 1.88 4.36 10.91
C ASP A 49 2.93 3.48 10.21
N PHE A 50 2.72 3.30 8.92
CA PHE A 50 3.68 2.65 8.04
C PHE A 50 4.18 3.66 7.02
N THR A 51 5.47 3.62 6.72
CA THR A 51 6.06 4.41 5.65
C THR A 51 6.46 3.47 4.52
N LEU A 52 5.88 3.72 3.34
CA LEU A 52 6.19 2.99 2.12
C LEU A 52 7.12 3.86 1.29
N THR A 53 8.34 3.40 1.10
CA THR A 53 9.34 4.14 0.31
C THR A 53 9.51 3.43 -1.01
N PHE A 54 8.98 4.02 -2.07
CA PHE A 54 9.02 3.47 -3.41
C PHE A 54 10.25 3.96 -4.14
N CYS A 55 11.02 3.02 -4.67
CA CYS A 55 12.28 3.30 -5.34
C CYS A 55 12.27 2.69 -6.74
N GLU A 56 13.15 3.20 -7.58
CA GLU A 56 13.37 2.61 -8.90
C GLU A 56 14.78 2.08 -8.97
N VAL A 57 14.90 0.75 -9.03
CA VAL A 57 16.18 0.10 -9.27
C VAL A 57 16.46 0.22 -10.77
N MET A 58 17.52 0.93 -11.10
CA MET A 58 17.89 1.22 -12.49
C MET A 58 19.02 0.30 -12.91
N PRO A 59 19.22 0.10 -14.24
CA PRO A 59 20.39 -0.64 -14.72
C PRO A 59 21.67 -0.01 -14.20
N LEU A 60 22.61 -0.85 -13.78
CA LEU A 60 23.87 -0.40 -13.21
C LEU A 60 24.94 -0.29 -14.29
N SER A 61 25.79 0.72 -14.17
CA SER A 61 27.01 0.80 -14.97
C SER A 61 28.02 -0.23 -14.49
N ASP A 62 29.06 -0.48 -15.29
CA ASP A 62 30.12 -1.42 -14.92
C ASP A 62 30.79 -1.02 -13.61
N LYS A 63 31.00 0.26 -13.41
CA LYS A 63 31.57 0.77 -12.17
C LYS A 63 30.65 0.51 -10.98
N GLU A 64 29.35 0.78 -11.16
CA GLU A 64 28.37 0.53 -10.11
C GLU A 64 28.25 -0.93 -9.76
N ILE A 65 28.36 -1.82 -10.75
CA ILE A 65 28.37 -3.26 -10.53
C ILE A 65 29.58 -3.65 -9.67
N LYS A 66 30.76 -3.15 -9.99
CA LYS A 66 31.95 -3.43 -9.20
C LYS A 66 31.83 -2.90 -7.77
N ASP A 67 31.31 -1.70 -7.60
CA ASP A 67 31.09 -1.12 -6.28
C ASP A 67 30.08 -1.95 -5.49
N ALA A 68 29.02 -2.43 -6.16
CA ALA A 68 28.01 -3.28 -5.52
C ALA A 68 28.59 -4.64 -5.10
N GLU A 69 29.45 -5.22 -5.91
CA GLU A 69 30.11 -6.47 -5.56
C GLU A 69 31.00 -6.32 -4.32
N SER A 70 31.65 -5.17 -4.20
CA SER A 70 32.52 -4.87 -3.06
C SER A 70 31.74 -4.51 -1.80
N GLU A 71 30.72 -3.67 -1.93
CA GLU A 71 29.95 -3.14 -0.80
C GLU A 71 28.71 -3.97 -0.48
N HIS A 72 28.26 -4.82 -1.40
CA HIS A 72 27.00 -5.57 -1.32
C HIS A 72 25.79 -4.64 -1.16
N VAL A 73 25.86 -3.44 -1.75
CA VAL A 73 24.80 -2.43 -1.67
C VAL A 73 24.55 -1.86 -3.06
N VAL A 74 23.29 -1.79 -3.43
CA VAL A 74 22.83 -1.08 -4.61
C VAL A 74 21.91 0.04 -4.14
N ARG A 75 22.20 1.27 -4.55
CA ARG A 75 21.38 2.42 -4.18
C ARG A 75 20.38 2.69 -5.27
N ALA A 76 19.12 2.76 -4.88
CA ALA A 76 18.01 3.03 -5.80
C ALA A 76 17.40 4.39 -5.47
N PRO A 77 17.22 5.27 -6.46
CA PRO A 77 16.58 6.55 -6.17
C PRO A 77 15.16 6.38 -5.66
N ILE A 78 14.82 7.18 -4.69
CA ILE A 78 13.48 7.21 -4.11
C ILE A 78 12.58 8.02 -5.04
N ARG A 79 11.43 7.45 -5.41
CA ARG A 79 10.45 8.09 -6.27
C ARG A 79 9.27 8.66 -5.50
N ALA A 80 8.89 8.02 -4.41
CA ALA A 80 7.78 8.48 -3.59
C ALA A 80 7.89 7.92 -2.20
N LYS A 81 7.42 8.67 -1.21
CA LYS A 81 7.23 8.19 0.16
C LYS A 81 5.78 8.42 0.52
N ILE A 82 5.13 7.40 1.00
CA ILE A 82 3.74 7.46 1.41
C ILE A 82 3.62 6.95 2.82
N VAL A 83 3.01 7.75 3.69
CA VAL A 83 2.76 7.36 5.07
C VAL A 83 1.28 7.04 5.21
N VAL A 84 0.98 5.88 5.75
CA VAL A 84 -0.39 5.43 5.95
C VAL A 84 -0.59 5.06 7.41
N PRO A 85 -1.78 5.34 7.97
CA PRO A 85 -2.06 4.93 9.34
C PRO A 85 -2.16 3.41 9.45
N VAL A 86 -1.86 2.89 10.64
CA VAL A 86 -1.89 1.44 10.90
C VAL A 86 -3.25 0.85 10.54
N GLN A 87 -4.33 1.57 10.80
CA GLN A 87 -5.68 1.09 10.55
C GLN A 87 -5.98 0.85 9.06
N PHE A 88 -5.26 1.54 8.19
CA PHE A 88 -5.45 1.38 6.74
C PHE A 88 -4.72 0.15 6.19
N VAL A 89 -3.67 -0.30 6.85
CA VAL A 89 -2.77 -1.32 6.30
C VAL A 89 -3.47 -2.65 6.01
N PRO A 90 -4.31 -3.20 6.91
CA PRO A 90 -5.00 -4.46 6.60
C PRO A 90 -5.89 -4.35 5.36
N ASN A 91 -6.57 -3.23 5.19
CA ASN A 91 -7.43 -3.02 4.02
C ASN A 91 -6.61 -2.92 2.73
N LEU A 92 -5.47 -2.27 2.79
CA LEU A 92 -4.56 -2.19 1.64
C LEU A 92 -4.06 -3.59 1.25
N ILE A 93 -3.64 -4.37 2.22
CA ILE A 93 -3.18 -5.75 1.99
C ILE A 93 -4.28 -6.57 1.34
N ALA A 94 -5.49 -6.51 1.90
CA ALA A 94 -6.63 -7.28 1.38
C ALA A 94 -6.96 -6.88 -0.06
N ALA A 95 -6.96 -5.59 -0.35
CA ALA A 95 -7.21 -5.09 -1.70
C ALA A 95 -6.14 -5.56 -2.69
N MET A 96 -4.88 -5.50 -2.29
CA MET A 96 -3.77 -5.97 -3.12
C MET A 96 -3.88 -7.47 -3.39
N GLN A 97 -4.21 -8.25 -2.37
CA GLN A 97 -4.36 -9.70 -2.52
C GLN A 97 -5.50 -10.05 -3.46
N GLU A 98 -6.63 -9.36 -3.35
CA GLU A 98 -7.78 -9.59 -4.23
C GLU A 98 -7.44 -9.28 -5.68
N HIS A 99 -6.79 -8.17 -5.94
CA HIS A 99 -6.38 -7.81 -7.29
C HIS A 99 -5.33 -8.77 -7.84
N TRP A 100 -4.41 -9.21 -7.00
CA TRP A 100 -3.44 -10.21 -7.41
C TRP A 100 -4.13 -11.52 -7.80
N ARG A 101 -5.13 -11.94 -7.03
CA ARG A 101 -5.91 -13.14 -7.35
C ARG A 101 -6.59 -13.02 -8.70
N VAL A 102 -7.30 -11.92 -8.92
CA VAL A 102 -8.00 -11.67 -10.19
C VAL A 102 -7.01 -11.63 -11.35
N PHE A 103 -5.90 -10.95 -11.17
CA PHE A 103 -4.85 -10.88 -12.17
C PHE A 103 -4.31 -12.27 -12.52
N SER A 104 -3.98 -13.06 -11.50
CA SER A 104 -3.40 -14.39 -11.70
C SER A 104 -4.35 -15.31 -12.45
N GLU A 105 -5.65 -15.26 -12.14
CA GLU A 105 -6.66 -16.05 -12.83
C GLU A 105 -6.85 -15.59 -14.27
N SER A 106 -6.82 -14.27 -14.51
CA SER A 106 -7.06 -13.71 -15.83
C SER A 106 -5.90 -13.93 -16.80
N TYR A 107 -4.69 -13.97 -16.29
CA TYR A 107 -3.48 -14.00 -17.12
C TYR A 107 -2.65 -15.27 -16.92
N SER A 108 -3.23 -16.33 -16.35
CA SER A 108 -2.51 -17.58 -16.11
C SER A 108 -1.99 -18.22 -17.39
N ASN A 109 -2.66 -17.97 -18.53
CA ASN A 109 -2.29 -18.56 -19.82
C ASN A 109 -1.19 -17.77 -20.54
N VAL A 110 -0.78 -16.64 -20.03
CA VAL A 110 0.23 -15.80 -20.68
C VAL A 110 1.64 -16.24 -20.36
N GLY A 111 1.78 -17.20 -19.44
CA GLY A 111 3.08 -17.85 -19.21
C GLY A 111 3.91 -17.26 -18.09
N TRP A 112 3.59 -16.14 -17.57
CA TRP A 112 4.45 -15.51 -16.60
C TRP A 112 4.15 -15.86 -15.13
N ASN A 113 3.16 -16.73 -14.93
CA ASN A 113 2.99 -17.42 -13.66
C ASN A 113 3.64 -18.80 -13.65
N LYS A 114 4.36 -19.16 -14.70
CA LYS A 114 4.92 -20.49 -14.87
C LYS A 114 6.36 -20.51 -14.42
N GLY A 115 6.56 -20.91 -13.17
CA GLY A 115 7.89 -21.08 -12.64
C GLY A 115 8.64 -19.76 -12.48
N PRO A 116 9.95 -19.82 -12.18
CA PRO A 116 10.74 -18.63 -12.01
C PRO A 116 10.90 -17.93 -13.34
N GLY A 117 10.20 -16.84 -13.50
CA GLY A 117 10.37 -15.99 -14.64
C GLY A 117 11.64 -15.16 -14.53
N PRO A 118 11.93 -14.37 -15.54
CA PRO A 118 13.04 -13.43 -15.45
C PRO A 118 12.81 -12.49 -14.28
N VAL A 119 13.88 -12.25 -13.55
CA VAL A 119 13.84 -11.34 -12.42
C VAL A 119 13.92 -9.92 -12.94
N HIS A 120 12.98 -9.12 -12.53
CA HIS A 120 12.91 -7.74 -12.93
C HIS A 120 13.25 -6.81 -11.81
#